data_1f7e2a2fbe46de156f65c853c7172155
#
_entry.id   1f7e2a2fbe46de156f65c853c7172155
#
_cell.length_a   1.000
_cell.length_b   1.000
_cell.length_c   1.000
_cell.angle_alpha   90.00
_cell.angle_beta   90.00
_cell.angle_gamma   90.00
#
_symmetry.space_group_name_H-M   'P 1'
#
loop_
_entity.id
_entity.type
_entity.pdbx_description
1 polymer ?
#
loop_
_entity_poly.entity_id
_entity_poly.type
_entity_poly.pdbx_seq_one_letter_code
_entity_poly.pdbx_strand_id
1 'polypeptide(L)'
;MTAVVVYAHPSEASYTAAMRDAVRRGLDAALQTVDLIDLWADEFDPRRPEPCLFARRHVDRLRAGSTLVLVYPTWWSGQPAILTGWLAALPSDALRGITRLVAVTAHGSSKWVNRLEGETGRRIVKHTLRRRCAPGARAEWHAFYGIDRADEARRTAFVVEVERTLSRSR
;
A
#
# COMPACT_ATOMS: atom_id res chain seq x y z
N MET A 1 3.35 -12.13 -14.10
CA MET A 1 2.56 -12.08 -12.85
C MET A 1 1.98 -10.69 -12.70
N THR A 2 0.75 -10.56 -12.19
CA THR A 2 0.11 -9.24 -12.01
C THR A 2 0.29 -8.75 -10.58
N ALA A 3 0.79 -7.52 -10.44
CA ALA A 3 0.85 -6.79 -9.19
C ALA A 3 -0.25 -5.73 -9.15
N VAL A 4 -1.11 -5.80 -8.15
CA VAL A 4 -2.13 -4.77 -7.91
C VAL A 4 -1.54 -3.73 -6.96
N VAL A 5 -1.48 -2.48 -7.40
CA VAL A 5 -0.99 -1.35 -6.60
C VAL A 5 -2.19 -0.50 -6.19
N VAL A 6 -2.42 -0.36 -4.91
CA VAL A 6 -3.49 0.49 -4.36
C VAL A 6 -2.89 1.76 -3.82
N TYR A 7 -3.28 2.88 -4.39
CA TYR A 7 -2.82 4.21 -4.04
C TYR A 7 -3.92 4.97 -3.28
N ALA A 8 -3.56 5.59 -2.16
CA ALA A 8 -4.52 6.25 -1.28
C ALA A 8 -4.01 7.63 -0.83
N HIS A 9 -3.89 8.57 -1.78
CA HIS A 9 -3.56 9.97 -1.50
C HIS A 9 -4.32 10.92 -2.44
N PRO A 10 -4.87 12.05 -1.98
CA PRO A 10 -5.70 12.94 -2.81
C PRO A 10 -4.90 13.77 -3.81
N SER A 11 -3.59 13.88 -3.66
CA SER A 11 -2.75 14.75 -4.49
C SER A 11 -1.71 13.98 -5.28
N GLU A 12 -1.68 14.19 -6.57
CA GLU A 12 -0.68 13.68 -7.51
C GLU A 12 0.70 14.34 -7.31
N ALA A 13 0.77 15.54 -6.75
CA ALA A 13 2.01 16.26 -6.44
C ALA A 13 2.53 15.97 -5.02
N SER A 14 2.32 14.74 -4.52
CA SER A 14 2.72 14.36 -3.17
C SER A 14 3.94 13.45 -3.15
N TYR A 15 4.61 13.38 -2.00
CA TYR A 15 5.67 12.39 -1.81
C TYR A 15 5.12 10.95 -1.90
N THR A 16 3.86 10.73 -1.54
CA THR A 16 3.19 9.45 -1.71
C THR A 16 3.05 9.07 -3.19
N ALA A 17 2.83 10.06 -4.07
CA ALA A 17 2.85 9.83 -5.51
C ALA A 17 4.24 9.42 -6.01
N ALA A 18 5.30 10.08 -5.52
CA ALA A 18 6.68 9.66 -5.85
C ALA A 18 6.98 8.23 -5.40
N MET A 19 6.48 7.80 -4.23
CA MET A 19 6.58 6.41 -3.77
C MET A 19 5.79 5.44 -4.68
N ARG A 20 4.56 5.81 -5.11
CA ARG A 20 3.75 5.03 -6.07
C ARG A 20 4.52 4.82 -7.38
N ASP A 21 5.11 5.86 -7.90
CA ASP A 21 5.84 5.80 -9.17
C ASP A 21 7.12 4.95 -9.06
N ALA A 22 7.81 5.00 -7.92
CA ALA A 22 8.93 4.10 -7.64
C ALA A 22 8.48 2.63 -7.54
N VAL A 23 7.35 2.37 -6.90
CA VAL A 23 6.73 1.04 -6.85
C VAL A 23 6.47 0.53 -8.26
N ARG A 24 5.86 1.35 -9.13
CA ARG A 24 5.58 0.98 -10.52
C ARG A 24 6.87 0.65 -11.26
N ARG A 25 7.87 1.54 -11.25
CA ARG A 25 9.15 1.30 -11.92
C ARG A 25 9.84 0.03 -11.43
N GLY A 26 9.83 -0.23 -10.11
CA GLY A 26 10.41 -1.44 -9.54
C GLY A 26 9.69 -2.71 -10.00
N LEU A 27 8.36 -2.71 -10.04
CA LEU A 27 7.57 -3.85 -10.50
C LEU A 27 7.72 -4.07 -12.02
N ASP A 28 7.74 -3.01 -12.81
CA ASP A 28 7.96 -3.07 -14.26
C ASP A 28 9.36 -3.65 -14.57
N ALA A 29 10.39 -3.23 -13.83
CA ALA A 29 11.74 -3.79 -13.95
C ALA A 29 11.80 -5.28 -13.55
N ALA A 30 10.90 -5.74 -12.69
CA ALA A 30 10.71 -7.15 -12.34
C ALA A 30 9.81 -7.91 -13.33
N LEU A 31 9.47 -7.31 -14.48
CA LEU A 31 8.59 -7.86 -15.51
C LEU A 31 7.20 -8.29 -14.98
N GLN A 32 6.68 -7.56 -14.00
CA GLN A 32 5.32 -7.74 -13.52
C GLN A 32 4.38 -6.76 -14.23
N THR A 33 3.21 -7.21 -14.61
CA THR A 33 2.14 -6.32 -15.07
C THR A 33 1.59 -5.55 -13.88
N VAL A 34 1.61 -4.21 -13.94
CA VAL A 34 1.13 -3.35 -12.86
C VAL A 34 -0.31 -2.94 -13.14
N ASP A 35 -1.20 -3.26 -12.22
CA ASP A 35 -2.60 -2.84 -12.21
C ASP A 35 -2.81 -1.83 -11.06
N LEU A 36 -3.01 -0.54 -11.41
CA LEU A 36 -3.14 0.56 -10.44
C LEU A 36 -4.60 0.80 -10.08
N ILE A 37 -4.93 0.74 -8.80
CA ILE A 37 -6.17 1.20 -8.20
C ILE A 37 -5.88 2.51 -7.48
N ASP A 38 -6.40 3.62 -7.99
CA ASP A 38 -6.33 4.91 -7.32
C ASP A 38 -7.67 5.20 -6.64
N LEU A 39 -7.70 5.11 -5.31
CA LEU A 39 -8.95 5.23 -4.55
C LEU A 39 -9.58 6.61 -4.63
N TRP A 40 -8.78 7.66 -4.88
CA TRP A 40 -9.29 9.02 -5.04
C TRP A 40 -9.76 9.30 -6.46
N ALA A 41 -8.97 8.88 -7.47
CA ALA A 41 -9.37 9.01 -8.87
C ALA A 41 -10.60 8.14 -9.19
N ASP A 42 -10.71 7.01 -8.52
CA ASP A 42 -11.88 6.11 -8.62
C ASP A 42 -13.08 6.60 -7.78
N GLU A 43 -12.99 7.76 -7.10
CA GLU A 43 -14.07 8.36 -6.29
C GLU A 43 -14.64 7.41 -5.21
N PHE A 44 -13.78 6.58 -4.60
CA PHE A 44 -14.24 5.66 -3.55
C PHE A 44 -14.71 6.42 -2.30
N ASP A 45 -15.95 6.21 -1.88
CA ASP A 45 -16.51 6.80 -0.65
C ASP A 45 -16.35 5.85 0.55
N PRO A 46 -15.42 6.15 1.49
CA PRO A 46 -15.18 5.29 2.65
C PRO A 46 -16.34 5.25 3.66
N ARG A 47 -17.32 6.18 3.53
CA ARG A 47 -18.51 6.22 4.40
C ARG A 47 -19.56 5.19 3.98
N ARG A 48 -19.41 4.58 2.82
CA ARG A 48 -20.28 3.53 2.29
C ARG A 48 -19.49 2.23 2.11
N PRO A 49 -19.11 1.56 3.22
CA PRO A 49 -18.29 0.35 3.15
C PRO A 49 -19.04 -0.88 2.63
N GLU A 50 -20.34 -0.75 2.34
CA GLU A 50 -21.08 -1.84 1.74
C GLU A 50 -20.47 -2.25 0.39
N PRO A 51 -20.57 -3.55 0.01
CA PRO A 51 -20.02 -4.04 -1.25
C PRO A 51 -20.78 -3.43 -2.43
N CYS A 52 -20.46 -2.16 -2.70
CA CYS A 52 -20.96 -1.45 -3.85
C CYS A 52 -20.32 -2.01 -5.13
N LEU A 53 -20.88 -1.66 -6.29
CA LEU A 53 -20.33 -2.03 -7.61
C LEU A 53 -18.83 -1.71 -7.74
N PHE A 54 -18.38 -0.71 -7.02
CA PHE A 54 -16.98 -0.27 -6.93
C PHE A 54 -16.07 -1.33 -6.30
N ALA A 55 -16.44 -1.86 -5.13
CA ALA A 55 -15.67 -2.90 -4.47
C ALA A 55 -15.61 -4.18 -5.31
N ARG A 56 -16.65 -4.50 -6.06
CA ARG A 56 -16.69 -5.67 -6.96
C ARG A 56 -15.65 -5.57 -8.08
N ARG A 57 -15.52 -4.44 -8.76
CA ARG A 57 -14.50 -4.23 -9.80
C ARG A 57 -13.09 -4.42 -9.25
N HIS A 58 -12.83 -3.92 -8.04
CA HIS A 58 -11.53 -4.08 -7.40
C HIS A 58 -11.28 -5.53 -6.96
N VAL A 59 -12.32 -6.25 -6.52
CA VAL A 59 -12.19 -7.66 -6.14
C VAL A 59 -11.70 -8.53 -7.29
N ASP A 60 -12.25 -8.36 -8.50
CA ASP A 60 -11.83 -9.14 -9.67
C ASP A 60 -10.35 -8.85 -10.03
N ARG A 61 -9.93 -7.58 -9.91
CA ARG A 61 -8.54 -7.17 -10.10
C ARG A 61 -7.62 -7.80 -9.05
N LEU A 62 -8.02 -7.81 -7.78
CA LEU A 62 -7.27 -8.46 -6.70
C LEU A 62 -7.16 -9.97 -6.90
N ARG A 63 -8.22 -10.63 -7.36
CA ARG A 63 -8.21 -12.08 -7.64
C ARG A 63 -7.31 -12.45 -8.80
N ALA A 64 -7.10 -11.54 -9.77
CA ALA A 64 -6.18 -11.73 -10.88
C ALA A 64 -4.71 -11.49 -10.48
N GLY A 65 -4.46 -10.83 -9.34
CA GLY A 65 -3.13 -10.49 -8.84
C GLY A 65 -2.54 -11.54 -7.91
N SER A 66 -1.22 -11.62 -7.88
CA SER A 66 -0.45 -12.41 -6.91
C SER A 66 0.29 -11.53 -5.89
N THR A 67 0.53 -10.27 -6.23
CA THR A 67 1.16 -9.26 -5.38
C THR A 67 0.17 -8.12 -5.14
N LEU A 68 0.04 -7.69 -3.88
CA LEU A 68 -0.69 -6.49 -3.48
C LEU A 68 0.27 -5.50 -2.85
N VAL A 69 0.34 -4.29 -3.41
CA VAL A 69 1.14 -3.19 -2.86
C VAL A 69 0.22 -2.06 -2.43
N LEU A 70 0.27 -1.69 -1.16
CA LEU A 70 -0.48 -0.57 -0.59
C LEU A 70 0.45 0.63 -0.47
N VAL A 71 0.14 1.75 -1.13
CA VAL A 71 0.92 2.99 -1.11
C VAL A 71 0.08 4.11 -0.52
N TYR A 72 0.47 4.60 0.67
CA TYR A 72 -0.33 5.56 1.42
C TYR A 72 0.50 6.38 2.41
N PRO A 73 0.07 7.59 2.81
CA PRO A 73 0.66 8.33 3.91
C PRO A 73 0.14 7.77 5.24
N THR A 74 0.96 7.73 6.28
CA THR A 74 0.48 7.45 7.63
C THR A 74 -0.05 8.74 8.25
N TRP A 75 -1.35 8.77 8.54
CA TRP A 75 -2.04 9.83 9.25
C TRP A 75 -2.51 9.34 10.61
N TRP A 76 -2.18 10.09 11.67
CA TRP A 76 -2.57 9.74 13.04
C TRP A 76 -2.20 8.30 13.40
N SER A 77 -0.96 7.92 13.12
CA SER A 77 -0.39 6.56 13.36
C SER A 77 -1.10 5.41 12.64
N GLY A 78 -2.03 5.72 11.72
CA GLY A 78 -2.85 4.74 11.00
C GLY A 78 -2.88 4.94 9.50
N GLN A 79 -3.66 4.11 8.85
CA GLN A 79 -3.97 4.22 7.43
C GLN A 79 -4.99 5.33 7.20
N PRO A 80 -4.98 6.03 6.05
CA PRO A 80 -6.01 6.99 5.69
C PRO A 80 -7.41 6.35 5.70
N ALA A 81 -8.44 7.13 6.06
CA ALA A 81 -9.82 6.65 6.14
C ALA A 81 -10.29 5.98 4.84
N ILE A 82 -9.89 6.52 3.69
CA ILE A 82 -10.22 5.97 2.38
C ILE A 82 -9.67 4.55 2.20
N LEU A 83 -8.42 4.29 2.61
CA LEU A 83 -7.82 2.96 2.54
C LEU A 83 -8.46 2.01 3.57
N THR A 84 -8.71 2.49 4.78
CA THR A 84 -9.37 1.69 5.84
C THR A 84 -10.78 1.27 5.42
N GLY A 85 -11.58 2.20 4.89
CA GLY A 85 -12.91 1.92 4.37
C GLY A 85 -12.91 0.96 3.18
N TRP A 86 -11.94 1.12 2.27
CA TRP A 86 -11.77 0.21 1.13
C TRP A 86 -11.45 -1.22 1.60
N LEU A 87 -10.50 -1.39 2.52
CA LEU A 87 -10.13 -2.69 3.08
C LEU A 87 -11.30 -3.35 3.84
N ALA A 88 -12.14 -2.54 4.49
CA ALA A 88 -13.34 -3.02 5.20
C ALA A 88 -14.45 -3.45 4.22
N ALA A 89 -14.56 -2.80 3.06
CA ALA A 89 -15.54 -3.13 2.02
C ALA A 89 -15.19 -4.41 1.22
N LEU A 90 -13.94 -4.88 1.30
CA LEU A 90 -13.52 -6.09 0.60
C LEU A 90 -14.09 -7.35 1.26
N PRO A 91 -14.67 -8.30 0.47
CA PRO A 91 -15.02 -9.62 0.95
C PRO A 91 -13.84 -10.33 1.63
N SER A 92 -14.13 -11.19 2.59
CA SER A 92 -13.09 -11.88 3.39
C SER A 92 -12.12 -12.73 2.55
N ASP A 93 -12.56 -13.18 1.38
CA ASP A 93 -11.81 -14.01 0.45
C ASP A 93 -11.11 -13.23 -0.67
N ALA A 94 -11.31 -11.91 -0.76
CA ALA A 94 -10.79 -11.08 -1.86
C ALA A 94 -9.26 -11.14 -2.02
N LEU A 95 -8.52 -11.41 -0.93
CA LEU A 95 -7.06 -11.44 -0.92
C LEU A 95 -6.47 -12.85 -0.95
N ARG A 96 -7.28 -13.90 -1.07
CA ARG A 96 -6.81 -15.31 -0.99
C ARG A 96 -5.80 -15.70 -2.06
N GLY A 97 -5.77 -15.01 -3.20
CA GLY A 97 -4.78 -15.21 -4.27
C GLY A 97 -3.45 -14.49 -4.04
N ILE A 98 -3.40 -13.54 -3.09
CA ILE A 98 -2.22 -12.72 -2.84
C ILE A 98 -1.16 -13.52 -2.07
N THR A 99 -0.03 -13.77 -2.70
CA THR A 99 1.12 -14.46 -2.09
C THR A 99 2.15 -13.49 -1.51
N ARG A 100 2.11 -12.21 -1.97
CA ARG A 100 3.00 -11.15 -1.50
C ARG A 100 2.19 -9.88 -1.19
N LEU A 101 2.25 -9.43 0.05
CA LEU A 101 1.63 -8.19 0.53
C LEU A 101 2.73 -7.20 0.90
N VAL A 102 2.73 -6.03 0.27
CA VAL A 102 3.72 -4.98 0.52
C VAL A 102 3.00 -3.71 0.96
N ALA A 103 3.51 -3.04 1.97
CA ALA A 103 3.08 -1.68 2.31
C ALA A 103 4.25 -0.71 2.17
N VAL A 104 4.02 0.40 1.48
CA VAL A 104 4.94 1.52 1.31
C VAL A 104 4.28 2.76 1.86
N THR A 105 4.88 3.36 2.90
CA THR A 105 4.26 4.48 3.60
C THR A 105 5.28 5.50 4.08
N ALA A 106 4.83 6.70 4.38
CA ALA A 106 5.63 7.75 5.01
C ALA A 106 4.95 8.27 6.28
N HIS A 107 5.75 8.53 7.31
CA HIS A 107 5.33 9.04 8.60
C HIS A 107 5.92 10.43 8.84
N GLY A 108 5.11 11.39 9.32
CA GLY A 108 5.60 12.69 9.78
C GLY A 108 6.49 12.57 11.01
N SER A 109 6.10 11.69 11.96
CA SER A 109 6.82 11.45 13.20
C SER A 109 8.03 10.53 13.06
N SER A 110 8.93 10.55 14.06
CA SER A 110 10.10 9.68 14.11
C SER A 110 9.72 8.22 14.34
N LYS A 111 10.63 7.31 14.01
CA LYS A 111 10.43 5.87 14.25
C LYS A 111 10.19 5.55 15.73
N TRP A 112 10.80 6.32 16.63
CA TRP A 112 10.64 6.15 18.09
C TRP A 112 9.21 6.46 18.54
N VAL A 113 8.66 7.57 18.08
CA VAL A 113 7.26 7.97 18.37
C VAL A 113 6.29 6.91 17.84
N ASN A 114 6.44 6.50 16.58
CA ASN A 114 5.60 5.45 16.00
C ASN A 114 5.67 4.13 16.77
N ARG A 115 6.85 3.77 17.29
CA ARG A 115 7.01 2.57 18.11
C ARG A 115 6.27 2.67 19.44
N LEU A 116 6.29 3.82 20.09
CA LEU A 116 5.53 4.10 21.32
C LEU A 116 4.02 4.06 21.06
N GLU A 117 3.57 4.55 19.92
CA GLU A 117 2.18 4.52 19.47
C GLU A 117 1.73 3.14 18.97
N GLY A 118 2.61 2.14 19.01
CA GLY A 118 2.30 0.73 18.73
C GLY A 118 2.33 0.33 17.25
N GLU A 119 2.84 1.19 16.34
CA GLU A 119 2.95 0.92 14.90
C GLU A 119 1.68 0.27 14.31
N THR A 120 0.51 0.84 14.59
CA THR A 120 -0.79 0.24 14.26
C THR A 120 -0.91 -0.16 12.80
N GLY A 121 -0.48 0.69 11.86
CA GLY A 121 -0.48 0.39 10.43
C GLY A 121 0.33 -0.86 10.07
N ARG A 122 1.52 -1.00 10.65
CA ARG A 122 2.39 -2.17 10.46
C ARG A 122 1.75 -3.45 11.00
N ARG A 123 1.12 -3.37 12.19
CA ARG A 123 0.43 -4.52 12.79
C ARG A 123 -0.76 -4.98 11.95
N ILE A 124 -1.54 -4.03 11.41
CA ILE A 124 -2.66 -4.34 10.51
C ILE A 124 -2.14 -5.09 9.27
N VAL A 125 -1.09 -4.59 8.61
CA VAL A 125 -0.53 -5.24 7.41
C VAL A 125 0.03 -6.63 7.76
N LYS A 126 0.91 -6.72 8.76
CA LYS A 126 1.65 -7.96 9.06
C LYS A 126 0.82 -9.05 9.72
N HIS A 127 -0.26 -8.70 10.40
CA HIS A 127 -1.08 -9.67 11.13
C HIS A 127 -2.50 -9.78 10.56
N THR A 128 -3.23 -8.67 10.42
CA THR A 128 -4.64 -8.73 10.02
C THR A 128 -4.80 -9.01 8.52
N LEU A 129 -4.17 -8.20 7.67
CA LEU A 129 -4.31 -8.35 6.22
C LEU A 129 -3.59 -9.60 5.70
N ARG A 130 -2.40 -9.90 6.22
CA ARG A 130 -1.67 -11.12 5.84
C ARG A 130 -2.48 -12.39 6.06
N ARG A 131 -3.30 -12.46 7.13
CA ARG A 131 -4.17 -13.64 7.40
C ARG A 131 -5.30 -13.79 6.37
N ARG A 132 -5.66 -12.74 5.65
CA ARG A 132 -6.64 -12.76 4.56
C ARG A 132 -6.00 -13.16 3.22
N CYS A 133 -4.68 -13.15 3.12
CA CYS A 133 -3.91 -13.55 1.94
C CYS A 133 -3.76 -15.08 1.83
N ALA A 134 -3.07 -15.54 0.80
CA ALA A 134 -2.76 -16.96 0.60
C ALA A 134 -1.99 -17.55 1.81
N PRO A 135 -2.16 -18.86 2.11
CA PRO A 135 -1.34 -19.52 3.12
C PRO A 135 0.16 -19.34 2.82
N GLY A 136 0.94 -18.94 3.82
CA GLY A 136 2.37 -18.66 3.64
C GLY A 136 2.70 -17.33 2.98
N ALA A 137 1.72 -16.46 2.70
CA ALA A 137 1.96 -15.14 2.10
C ALA A 137 3.01 -14.35 2.86
N ARG A 138 3.90 -13.68 2.12
CA ARG A 138 4.91 -12.78 2.69
C ARG A 138 4.30 -11.40 2.90
N ALA A 139 4.59 -10.75 4.04
CA ALA A 139 4.18 -9.38 4.31
C ALA A 139 5.40 -8.50 4.55
N GLU A 140 5.56 -7.47 3.74
CA GLU A 140 6.68 -6.52 3.77
C GLU A 140 6.18 -5.15 4.21
N TRP A 141 7.05 -4.41 4.89
CA TRP A 141 6.75 -3.07 5.41
C TRP A 141 7.92 -2.14 5.12
N HIS A 142 7.72 -1.19 4.23
CA HIS A 142 8.66 -0.15 3.86
C HIS A 142 8.12 1.19 4.32
N ALA A 143 8.76 1.78 5.31
CA ALA A 143 8.28 3.01 5.92
C ALA A 143 9.38 4.05 6.02
N PHE A 144 9.11 5.24 5.50
CA PHE A 144 9.94 6.41 5.70
C PHE A 144 9.46 7.19 6.92
N TYR A 145 10.34 7.39 7.90
CA TYR A 145 10.02 8.08 9.15
C TYR A 145 10.61 9.49 9.19
N GLY A 146 9.85 10.44 9.74
CA GLY A 146 10.28 11.81 9.94
C GLY A 146 10.33 12.62 8.63
N ILE A 147 9.36 12.40 7.73
CA ILE A 147 9.32 13.06 6.42
C ILE A 147 9.28 14.58 6.53
N ASP A 148 8.63 15.13 7.57
CA ASP A 148 8.48 16.57 7.74
C ASP A 148 9.82 17.29 8.01
N ARG A 149 10.82 16.55 8.51
CA ARG A 149 12.16 17.05 8.81
C ARG A 149 13.23 16.50 7.88
N ALA A 150 12.86 15.68 6.90
CA ALA A 150 13.80 15.07 5.99
C ALA A 150 14.18 16.04 4.89
N ASP A 151 15.46 16.07 4.54
CA ASP A 151 15.96 16.73 3.37
C ASP A 151 15.60 15.95 2.08
N GLU A 152 15.82 16.58 0.93
CA GLU A 152 15.52 16.00 -0.36
C GLU A 152 16.37 14.75 -0.66
N ALA A 153 17.63 14.73 -0.21
CA ALA A 153 18.51 13.59 -0.41
C ALA A 153 17.99 12.32 0.28
N ARG A 154 17.52 12.44 1.52
CA ARG A 154 16.93 11.32 2.27
C ARG A 154 15.60 10.86 1.64
N ARG A 155 14.78 11.80 1.17
CA ARG A 155 13.51 11.48 0.49
C ARG A 155 13.78 10.71 -0.80
N THR A 156 14.72 11.19 -1.62
CA THR A 156 15.14 10.54 -2.85
C THR A 156 15.74 9.15 -2.60
N ALA A 157 16.61 9.02 -1.60
CA ALA A 157 17.22 7.73 -1.25
C ALA A 157 16.18 6.67 -0.90
N PHE A 158 15.12 7.02 -0.16
CA PHE A 158 14.06 6.06 0.16
C PHE A 158 13.26 5.64 -1.09
N VAL A 159 12.93 6.57 -1.98
CA VAL A 159 12.24 6.28 -3.24
C VAL A 159 13.06 5.30 -4.08
N VAL A 160 14.38 5.52 -4.21
CA VAL A 160 15.31 4.62 -4.91
C VAL A 160 15.40 3.25 -4.23
N GLU A 161 15.39 3.21 -2.89
CA GLU A 161 15.39 1.95 -2.14
C GLU A 161 14.13 1.13 -2.39
N VAL A 162 12.95 1.78 -2.41
CA VAL A 162 11.67 1.13 -2.72
C VAL A 162 11.70 0.53 -4.13
N GLU A 163 12.12 1.31 -5.12
CA GLU A 163 12.24 0.85 -6.51
C GLU A 163 13.17 -0.38 -6.61
N ARG A 164 14.38 -0.28 -6.03
CA ARG A 164 15.36 -1.37 -6.03
C ARG A 164 14.85 -2.62 -5.34
N THR A 165 14.11 -2.47 -4.23
CA THR A 165 13.58 -3.60 -3.48
C THR A 165 12.52 -4.34 -4.27
N LEU A 166 11.63 -3.60 -4.95
CA LEU A 166 10.58 -4.21 -5.76
C LEU A 166 11.09 -4.80 -7.07
N SER A 167 12.18 -4.28 -7.63
CA SER A 167 12.80 -4.83 -8.84
C SER A 167 13.49 -6.19 -8.62
N ARG A 168 13.90 -6.50 -7.39
CA ARG A 168 14.59 -7.77 -7.05
C ARG A 168 13.63 -8.89 -6.65
N SER A 169 12.36 -8.60 -6.53
CA SER A 169 11.40 -9.56 -6.01
C SER A 169 10.90 -10.48 -7.11
N ARG A 170 11.42 -11.68 -7.14
CA ARG A 170 10.85 -12.83 -7.81
C ARG A 170 10.05 -13.70 -6.86
#